data_d5f1f22ff72896179f1b67aa41f579b5
#
_entry.id   d5f1f22ff72896179f1b67aa41f579b5
#
_cell.length_a   1.000
_cell.length_b   1.000
_cell.length_c   1.000
_cell.angle_alpha   90.00
_cell.angle_beta   90.00
_cell.angle_gamma   90.00
#
_symmetry.space_group_name_H-M   'P 1'
#
loop_
_entity.id
_entity.type
_entity.pdbx_description
1 polymer ?
#
loop_
_entity_poly.entity_id
_entity_poly.type
_entity_poly.pdbx_seq_one_letter_code
_entity_poly.pdbx_strand_id
1 'polypeptide(L)'
;MSTTSLSDILPAAGHLVEYRGAQTPAVFSSVQEEWTTLRTACGVFDLGWRAKLVVTGRDRTRWLNGMVTNNIRDLAPSRGVYSFLLNVQGHVLGDMFVFNRGESLLIDTERAQLERLTQLLKKYIIMDQVVLSEAPPSQIIALGLEGPQSRDVLLRTGIEPSDLQTLEVEDRMWNDAAISLARSPHGGYMIWLPPDHAGIMWDGLAGAGATPAGAEALEMWRIASGIPRYGVDIRERDLPQETGQGQALNFTKGCYIGQEIVERIRSRGAVHRCFTGFRFDGPTPPPPETKIEREGRELGEITSVAVLPSGRAIGLGYLRREAGGAGANIDIGGVRATVSELPFGLL
;
A
#
# COMPACT_ATOMS: atom_id res chain seq x y z
N MET A 1 -13.73 17.02 5.23
CA MET A 1 -13.17 15.99 4.34
C MET A 1 -12.14 16.70 3.49
N SER A 2 -10.89 16.24 3.49
CA SER A 2 -9.83 16.85 2.69
C SER A 2 -10.05 16.44 1.23
N THR A 3 -10.36 17.39 0.36
CA THR A 3 -10.22 17.22 -1.09
C THR A 3 -8.72 17.03 -1.38
N THR A 4 -8.37 16.11 -2.28
CA THR A 4 -7.01 16.03 -2.78
C THR A 4 -6.71 17.32 -3.54
N SER A 5 -5.49 17.84 -3.39
CA SER A 5 -5.05 19.04 -4.11
C SER A 5 -5.08 18.89 -5.64
N LEU A 6 -5.24 17.68 -6.14
CA LEU A 6 -5.33 17.36 -7.56
C LEU A 6 -6.76 17.34 -8.10
N SER A 7 -7.79 17.16 -7.27
CA SER A 7 -9.19 17.15 -7.74
C SER A 7 -9.59 18.46 -8.44
N ASP A 8 -8.95 19.58 -8.08
CA ASP A 8 -9.20 20.88 -8.68
C ASP A 8 -8.35 21.13 -9.95
N ILE A 9 -7.34 20.31 -10.19
CA ILE A 9 -6.36 20.45 -11.28
C ILE A 9 -6.60 19.42 -12.37
N LEU A 10 -7.13 18.25 -12.02
CA LEU A 10 -7.37 17.17 -12.97
C LEU A 10 -8.54 17.50 -13.90
N PRO A 11 -8.36 17.32 -15.22
CA PRO A 11 -9.49 17.47 -16.14
C PRO A 11 -10.61 16.55 -15.71
N ALA A 12 -11.85 16.99 -15.91
CA ALA A 12 -13.11 16.42 -15.44
C ALA A 12 -13.10 14.90 -15.37
N ALA A 13 -12.53 14.38 -14.31
CA ALA A 13 -12.72 13.01 -13.90
C ALA A 13 -14.21 12.82 -13.62
N GLY A 14 -14.74 11.65 -13.86
CA GLY A 14 -16.09 11.28 -13.48
C GLY A 14 -16.39 11.62 -12.01
N HIS A 15 -17.38 11.04 -11.40
CA HIS A 15 -17.69 11.29 -9.99
C HIS A 15 -16.52 10.93 -9.06
N LEU A 16 -16.37 11.68 -7.98
CA LEU A 16 -15.42 11.38 -6.92
C LEU A 16 -16.00 10.33 -5.96
N VAL A 17 -15.15 9.44 -5.49
CA VAL A 17 -15.46 8.47 -4.44
C VAL A 17 -14.49 8.65 -3.27
N GLU A 18 -14.94 8.29 -2.07
CA GLU A 18 -14.03 8.20 -0.93
C GLU A 18 -13.15 6.96 -1.10
N TYR A 19 -11.84 7.18 -1.25
CA TYR A 19 -10.86 6.12 -1.40
C TYR A 19 -9.70 6.33 -0.43
N ARG A 20 -9.55 5.42 0.52
CA ARG A 20 -8.46 5.39 1.53
C ARG A 20 -8.29 6.70 2.32
N GLY A 21 -9.40 7.39 2.59
CA GLY A 21 -9.44 8.63 3.35
C GLY A 21 -9.32 9.91 2.51
N ALA A 22 -9.43 9.82 1.19
CA ALA A 22 -9.45 10.98 0.29
C ALA A 22 -10.53 10.86 -0.79
N GLN A 23 -11.04 12.00 -1.25
CA GLN A 23 -11.89 12.07 -2.43
C GLN A 23 -11.02 11.85 -3.67
N THR A 24 -11.27 10.80 -4.40
CA THR A 24 -10.45 10.36 -5.54
C THR A 24 -11.37 10.12 -6.74
N PRO A 25 -10.97 10.44 -7.98
CA PRO A 25 -11.72 10.07 -9.16
C PRO A 25 -11.99 8.57 -9.20
N ALA A 26 -13.28 8.20 -9.37
CA ALA A 26 -13.67 6.78 -9.45
C ALA A 26 -13.13 6.13 -10.72
N VAL A 27 -13.35 6.79 -11.85
CA VAL A 27 -13.02 6.32 -13.20
C VAL A 27 -12.77 7.53 -14.10
N PHE A 28 -11.83 7.47 -15.02
CA PHE A 28 -11.56 8.48 -16.05
C PHE A 28 -12.13 8.07 -17.42
N SER A 29 -12.00 6.78 -17.79
CA SER A 29 -12.53 6.21 -19.03
C SER A 29 -13.50 5.06 -18.74
N SER A 30 -12.97 3.87 -18.64
CA SER A 30 -13.69 2.68 -18.16
C SER A 30 -12.78 1.85 -17.27
N VAL A 31 -13.35 1.21 -16.24
CA VAL A 31 -12.59 0.34 -15.33
C VAL A 31 -11.81 -0.72 -16.09
N GLN A 32 -12.39 -1.24 -17.17
CA GLN A 32 -11.75 -2.27 -18.00
C GLN A 32 -10.52 -1.76 -18.74
N GLU A 33 -10.59 -0.56 -19.34
CA GLU A 33 -9.46 0.04 -20.08
C GLU A 33 -8.35 0.43 -19.10
N GLU A 34 -8.70 1.10 -18.00
CA GLU A 34 -7.76 1.53 -16.98
C GLU A 34 -7.04 0.34 -16.34
N TRP A 35 -7.78 -0.70 -15.96
CA TRP A 35 -7.21 -1.92 -15.42
C TRP A 35 -6.28 -2.63 -16.44
N THR A 36 -6.68 -2.69 -17.71
CA THR A 36 -5.86 -3.25 -18.76
C THR A 36 -4.56 -2.48 -18.91
N THR A 37 -4.64 -1.14 -18.88
CA THR A 37 -3.48 -0.25 -18.98
C THR A 37 -2.50 -0.45 -17.82
N LEU A 38 -2.99 -0.55 -16.57
CA LEU A 38 -2.15 -0.84 -15.40
C LEU A 38 -1.36 -2.15 -15.54
N ARG A 39 -1.84 -3.10 -16.34
CA ARG A 39 -1.20 -4.41 -16.54
C ARG A 39 -0.31 -4.50 -17.77
N THR A 40 -0.62 -3.78 -18.83
CA THR A 40 0.00 -4.00 -20.14
C THR A 40 0.75 -2.78 -20.69
N ALA A 41 0.48 -1.59 -20.12
CA ALA A 41 1.08 -0.33 -20.56
C ALA A 41 1.58 0.50 -19.37
N CYS A 42 1.02 1.68 -19.15
CA CYS A 42 1.34 2.54 -18.01
C CYS A 42 0.09 3.32 -17.58
N GLY A 43 -0.37 3.11 -16.36
CA GLY A 43 -1.37 3.96 -15.72
C GLY A 43 -0.71 5.08 -14.92
N VAL A 44 -1.31 6.29 -14.94
CA VAL A 44 -0.99 7.41 -14.05
C VAL A 44 -2.17 7.68 -13.13
N PHE A 45 -1.91 7.94 -11.85
CA PHE A 45 -2.98 8.15 -10.88
C PHE A 45 -2.55 9.08 -9.74
N ASP A 46 -3.56 9.71 -9.13
CA ASP A 46 -3.38 10.54 -7.94
C ASP A 46 -3.11 9.66 -6.72
N LEU A 47 -2.05 9.97 -5.98
CA LEU A 47 -1.74 9.39 -4.67
C LEU A 47 -2.17 10.31 -3.51
N GLY A 48 -3.15 11.20 -3.70
CA GLY A 48 -3.65 12.09 -2.67
C GLY A 48 -4.25 11.39 -1.45
N TRP A 49 -4.57 10.11 -1.57
CA TRP A 49 -4.92 9.23 -0.46
C TRP A 49 -3.70 8.74 0.35
N ARG A 50 -2.48 9.09 -0.07
CA ARG A 50 -1.24 8.88 0.72
C ARG A 50 -0.91 10.16 1.48
N ALA A 51 -0.65 10.04 2.78
CA ALA A 51 -0.24 11.12 3.65
C ALA A 51 1.23 10.98 4.06
N LYS A 52 1.88 12.11 4.29
CA LYS A 52 3.30 12.16 4.63
C LYS A 52 3.50 12.77 6.02
N LEU A 53 4.27 12.06 6.88
CA LEU A 53 4.77 12.59 8.14
C LEU A 53 6.29 12.71 8.06
N VAL A 54 6.81 13.85 8.48
CA VAL A 54 8.24 14.11 8.56
C VAL A 54 8.69 13.97 10.00
N VAL A 55 9.71 13.16 10.23
CA VAL A 55 10.33 12.95 11.54
C VAL A 55 11.73 13.55 11.50
N THR A 56 11.96 14.56 12.34
CA THR A 56 13.26 15.24 12.50
C THR A 56 13.76 15.14 13.94
N GLY A 57 14.94 15.69 14.20
CA GLY A 57 15.60 15.66 15.50
C GLY A 57 16.67 14.58 15.58
N ARG A 58 17.61 14.76 16.54
CA ARG A 58 18.80 13.90 16.66
C ARG A 58 18.46 12.45 17.01
N ASP A 59 17.33 12.22 17.71
CA ASP A 59 16.92 10.90 18.17
C ASP A 59 15.97 10.19 17.20
N ARG A 60 15.62 10.80 16.04
CA ARG A 60 14.60 10.32 15.09
C ARG A 60 14.75 8.85 14.70
N THR A 61 15.96 8.45 14.35
CA THR A 61 16.25 7.08 13.89
C THR A 61 16.12 6.07 15.02
N ARG A 62 16.71 6.35 16.20
CA ARG A 62 16.63 5.48 17.36
C ARG A 62 15.19 5.34 17.84
N TRP A 63 14.49 6.47 17.96
CA TRP A 63 13.10 6.51 18.41
C TRP A 63 12.18 5.72 17.47
N LEU A 64 12.19 6.01 16.16
CA LEU A 64 11.30 5.31 15.23
C LEU A 64 11.66 3.82 15.12
N ASN A 65 12.97 3.49 15.22
CA ASN A 65 13.40 2.09 15.26
C ASN A 65 12.79 1.32 16.44
N GLY A 66 12.56 1.95 17.58
CA GLY A 66 11.88 1.35 18.74
C GLY A 66 10.36 1.25 18.59
N MET A 67 9.77 1.92 17.61
CA MET A 67 8.33 1.97 17.40
C MET A 67 7.81 0.95 16.39
N VAL A 68 8.57 0.68 15.32
CA VAL A 68 8.10 -0.08 14.15
C VAL A 68 8.83 -1.40 14.00
N THR A 69 8.24 -2.31 13.24
CA THR A 69 8.71 -3.71 13.11
C THR A 69 9.94 -3.88 12.22
N ASN A 70 10.24 -2.93 11.33
CA ASN A 70 11.39 -3.02 10.44
C ASN A 70 12.59 -2.23 10.96
N ASN A 71 13.77 -2.47 10.39
CA ASN A 71 15.02 -1.85 10.83
C ASN A 71 15.17 -0.45 10.20
N ILE A 72 15.04 0.57 11.04
CA ILE A 72 15.24 1.98 10.65
C ILE A 72 16.66 2.44 10.96
N ARG A 73 17.31 1.82 11.97
CA ARG A 73 18.65 2.23 12.42
C ARG A 73 19.69 2.09 11.32
N ASP A 74 19.65 0.98 10.59
CA ASP A 74 20.63 0.64 9.57
C ASP A 74 20.12 0.96 8.15
N LEU A 75 18.98 1.67 8.04
CA LEU A 75 18.41 2.07 6.76
C LEU A 75 19.27 3.17 6.14
N ALA A 76 19.89 2.89 5.01
CA ALA A 76 20.74 3.84 4.30
C ALA A 76 19.93 5.07 3.80
N PRO A 77 20.56 6.25 3.64
CA PRO A 77 19.93 7.37 2.97
C PRO A 77 19.37 6.98 1.59
N SER A 78 18.27 7.61 1.18
CA SER A 78 17.55 7.32 -0.08
C SER A 78 16.93 5.92 -0.18
N ARG A 79 16.87 5.18 0.92
CA ARG A 79 16.20 3.86 0.99
C ARG A 79 14.93 3.95 1.82
N GLY A 80 13.99 3.07 1.48
CA GLY A 80 12.76 2.90 2.25
C GLY A 80 12.53 1.46 2.66
N VAL A 81 11.67 1.28 3.66
CA VAL A 81 11.19 -0.02 4.14
C VAL A 81 9.70 0.06 4.43
N TYR A 82 8.99 -1.06 4.24
CA TYR A 82 7.62 -1.24 4.72
C TYR A 82 7.64 -1.74 6.16
N SER A 83 6.74 -1.26 7.00
CA SER A 83 6.76 -1.57 8.42
C SER A 83 5.38 -1.49 9.05
N PHE A 84 5.17 -2.21 10.15
CA PHE A 84 4.01 -2.11 11.01
C PHE A 84 4.32 -1.34 12.29
N LEU A 85 3.31 -0.64 12.82
CA LEU A 85 3.21 -0.23 14.21
C LEU A 85 2.38 -1.28 14.95
N LEU A 86 2.86 -1.78 16.08
CA LEU A 86 2.16 -2.81 16.88
C LEU A 86 1.75 -2.26 18.25
N ASN A 87 0.76 -2.92 18.86
CA ASN A 87 0.52 -2.80 20.29
C ASN A 87 1.40 -3.80 21.09
N VAL A 88 1.35 -3.72 22.40
CA VAL A 88 2.14 -4.60 23.28
C VAL A 88 1.72 -6.07 23.19
N GLN A 89 0.53 -6.38 22.69
CA GLN A 89 0.04 -7.74 22.41
C GLN A 89 0.46 -8.23 21.01
N GLY A 90 1.24 -7.45 20.25
CA GLY A 90 1.74 -7.81 18.93
C GLY A 90 0.73 -7.66 17.79
N HIS A 91 -0.43 -7.05 18.03
CA HIS A 91 -1.42 -6.80 16.97
C HIS A 91 -1.07 -5.53 16.18
N VAL A 92 -1.41 -5.53 14.89
CA VAL A 92 -1.13 -4.42 13.97
C VAL A 92 -2.05 -3.24 14.25
N LEU A 93 -1.47 -2.08 14.57
CA LEU A 93 -2.17 -0.82 14.77
C LEU A 93 -2.15 0.11 13.56
N GLY A 94 -1.31 -0.19 12.59
CA GLY A 94 -1.17 0.55 11.34
C GLY A 94 0.04 0.09 10.54
N ASP A 95 0.09 0.53 9.30
CA ASP A 95 1.19 0.25 8.38
C ASP A 95 1.74 1.53 7.73
N MET A 96 2.98 1.47 7.31
CA MET A 96 3.65 2.61 6.71
C MET A 96 4.87 2.20 5.89
N PHE A 97 5.22 3.02 4.92
CA PHE A 97 6.57 3.05 4.37
C PHE A 97 7.38 4.10 5.13
N VAL A 98 8.64 3.81 5.42
CA VAL A 98 9.57 4.75 6.05
C VAL A 98 10.76 4.93 5.12
N PHE A 99 11.00 6.16 4.69
CA PHE A 99 12.13 6.51 3.83
C PHE A 99 13.16 7.33 4.61
N ASN A 100 14.43 6.96 4.52
CA ASN A 100 15.52 7.75 5.08
C ASN A 100 15.92 8.85 4.07
N ARG A 101 15.64 10.11 4.44
CA ARG A 101 15.94 11.31 3.64
C ARG A 101 17.20 12.05 4.12
N GLY A 102 18.11 11.34 4.80
CA GLY A 102 19.31 11.92 5.39
C GLY A 102 18.99 12.65 6.69
N GLU A 103 18.69 13.94 6.62
CA GLU A 103 18.40 14.76 7.82
C GLU A 103 17.02 14.51 8.44
N SER A 104 16.15 13.77 7.75
CA SER A 104 14.82 13.40 8.21
C SER A 104 14.45 11.96 7.84
N LEU A 105 13.41 11.44 8.48
CA LEU A 105 12.70 10.26 8.01
C LEU A 105 11.34 10.70 7.48
N LEU A 106 10.93 10.19 6.32
CA LEU A 106 9.61 10.41 5.76
C LEU A 106 8.78 9.15 5.98
N ILE A 107 7.70 9.28 6.73
CA ILE A 107 6.68 8.23 6.87
C ILE A 107 5.61 8.49 5.82
N ASP A 108 5.31 7.49 5.01
CA ASP A 108 4.27 7.50 4.00
C ASP A 108 3.21 6.45 4.38
N THR A 109 1.99 6.89 4.64
CA THR A 109 0.88 6.03 5.07
C THR A 109 -0.42 6.39 4.37
N GLU A 110 -1.47 5.59 4.51
CA GLU A 110 -2.79 5.97 4.01
C GLU A 110 -3.41 7.09 4.85
N ARG A 111 -4.06 8.04 4.20
CA ARG A 111 -4.70 9.18 4.85
C ARG A 111 -5.73 8.75 5.89
N ALA A 112 -6.43 7.66 5.64
CA ALA A 112 -7.36 7.05 6.60
C ALA A 112 -6.72 6.70 7.96
N GLN A 113 -5.40 6.46 8.00
CA GLN A 113 -4.65 6.11 9.20
C GLN A 113 -3.95 7.31 9.85
N LEU A 114 -3.83 8.44 9.13
CA LEU A 114 -2.92 9.55 9.47
C LEU A 114 -3.11 10.07 10.90
N GLU A 115 -4.34 10.45 11.24
CA GLU A 115 -4.63 11.02 12.55
C GLU A 115 -4.29 10.05 13.69
N ARG A 116 -4.75 8.82 13.55
CA ARG A 116 -4.53 7.79 14.55
C ARG A 116 -3.06 7.44 14.70
N LEU A 117 -2.33 7.22 13.59
CA LEU A 117 -0.89 6.95 13.64
C LEU A 117 -0.12 8.11 14.26
N THR A 118 -0.48 9.34 13.92
CA THR A 118 0.14 10.55 14.50
C THR A 118 -0.06 10.60 16.01
N GLN A 119 -1.27 10.34 16.51
CA GLN A 119 -1.56 10.31 17.94
C GLN A 119 -0.80 9.19 18.65
N LEU A 120 -0.76 7.99 18.08
CA LEU A 120 -0.03 6.86 18.65
C LEU A 120 1.46 7.13 18.71
N LEU A 121 2.06 7.64 17.64
CA LEU A 121 3.49 7.96 17.59
C LEU A 121 3.84 9.08 18.57
N LYS A 122 3.07 10.18 18.62
CA LYS A 122 3.31 11.30 19.54
C LYS A 122 3.26 10.89 21.00
N LYS A 123 2.45 9.91 21.37
CA LYS A 123 2.36 9.40 22.75
C LYS A 123 3.70 8.87 23.29
N TYR A 124 4.58 8.42 22.42
CA TYR A 124 5.88 7.87 22.77
C TYR A 124 7.05 8.85 22.61
N ILE A 125 6.79 10.11 22.28
CA ILE A 125 7.79 11.17 22.31
C ILE A 125 7.79 11.76 23.72
N ILE A 126 8.62 11.21 24.62
CA ILE A 126 8.66 11.61 26.03
C ILE A 126 9.93 12.41 26.33
N MET A 127 11.10 11.81 26.13
CA MET A 127 12.41 12.42 26.42
C MET A 127 13.28 12.53 25.15
N ASP A 128 12.83 11.98 24.05
CA ASP A 128 13.54 11.97 22.78
C ASP A 128 13.48 13.36 22.12
N GLN A 129 14.61 13.79 21.56
CA GLN A 129 14.63 14.98 20.71
C GLN A 129 14.15 14.63 19.32
N VAL A 130 12.82 14.54 19.19
CA VAL A 130 12.10 14.19 17.98
C VAL A 130 10.97 15.18 17.75
N VAL A 131 10.83 15.62 16.51
CA VAL A 131 9.68 16.41 16.04
C VAL A 131 8.98 15.59 14.96
N LEU A 132 7.68 15.39 15.15
CA LEU A 132 6.79 14.73 14.18
C LEU A 132 5.82 15.76 13.63
N SER A 133 5.89 16.04 12.33
CA SER A 133 5.04 17.00 11.62
C SER A 133 4.43 16.38 10.37
N GLU A 134 3.24 16.82 10.00
CA GLU A 134 2.66 16.48 8.71
C GLU A 134 3.30 17.33 7.61
N ALA A 135 3.57 16.75 6.43
CA ALA A 135 3.81 17.47 5.20
C ALA A 135 2.48 17.53 4.43
N PRO A 136 1.75 18.66 4.49
CA PRO A 136 0.41 18.75 3.92
C PRO A 136 0.46 18.77 2.38
N PRO A 137 -0.66 18.48 1.69
CA PRO A 137 -0.74 18.55 0.23
C PRO A 137 -0.36 19.91 -0.37
N SER A 138 -0.44 20.99 0.42
CA SER A 138 0.03 22.33 0.02
C SER A 138 1.56 22.45 -0.07
N GLN A 139 2.31 21.47 0.40
CA GLN A 139 3.78 21.44 0.32
C GLN A 139 4.28 20.34 -0.61
N ILE A 140 3.62 19.17 -0.60
CA ILE A 140 4.03 18.02 -1.39
C ILE A 140 2.82 17.21 -1.82
N ILE A 141 2.75 16.92 -3.08
CA ILE A 141 1.78 15.98 -3.67
C ILE A 141 2.51 14.75 -4.19
N ALA A 142 1.74 13.72 -4.50
CA ALA A 142 2.27 12.47 -5.04
C ALA A 142 1.43 11.98 -6.22
N LEU A 143 2.10 11.57 -7.28
CA LEU A 143 1.54 10.83 -8.41
C LEU A 143 2.09 9.42 -8.41
N GLY A 144 1.27 8.46 -8.83
CA GLY A 144 1.68 7.08 -9.06
C GLY A 144 1.75 6.75 -10.54
N LEU A 145 2.74 5.96 -10.91
CA LEU A 145 2.83 5.30 -12.22
C LEU A 145 2.89 3.80 -11.98
N GLU A 146 2.04 3.04 -12.67
CA GLU A 146 2.04 1.59 -12.57
C GLU A 146 1.88 0.95 -13.93
N GLY A 147 2.56 -0.18 -14.13
CA GLY A 147 2.55 -0.96 -15.35
C GLY A 147 3.92 -1.11 -16.00
N PRO A 148 4.08 -2.07 -16.94
CA PRO A 148 5.39 -2.45 -17.49
C PRO A 148 6.09 -1.34 -18.28
N GLN A 149 5.34 -0.34 -18.80
CA GLN A 149 5.90 0.76 -19.59
C GLN A 149 6.17 2.03 -18.76
N SER A 150 6.08 1.97 -17.41
CA SER A 150 6.26 3.14 -16.54
C SER A 150 7.62 3.81 -16.72
N ARG A 151 8.69 3.02 -16.91
CA ARG A 151 10.04 3.56 -17.19
C ARG A 151 10.09 4.33 -18.52
N ASP A 152 9.49 3.78 -19.57
CA ASP A 152 9.49 4.39 -20.91
C ASP A 152 8.67 5.69 -20.92
N VAL A 153 7.59 5.75 -20.17
CA VAL A 153 6.79 6.97 -19.99
C VAL A 153 7.65 8.06 -19.31
N LEU A 154 8.35 7.73 -18.23
CA LEU A 154 9.25 8.67 -17.56
C LEU A 154 10.33 9.20 -18.52
N LEU A 155 10.97 8.32 -19.30
CA LEU A 155 11.97 8.73 -20.29
C LEU A 155 11.39 9.72 -21.30
N ARG A 156 10.20 9.44 -21.85
CA ARG A 156 9.51 10.35 -22.79
C ARG A 156 9.08 11.67 -22.15
N THR A 157 8.85 11.69 -20.83
CA THR A 157 8.55 12.92 -20.07
C THR A 157 9.81 13.72 -19.74
N GLY A 158 10.99 13.22 -20.11
CA GLY A 158 12.29 13.86 -19.81
C GLY A 158 12.83 13.52 -18.42
N ILE A 159 12.27 12.49 -17.77
CA ILE A 159 12.77 11.98 -16.50
C ILE A 159 13.49 10.66 -16.77
N GLU A 160 14.81 10.65 -16.65
CA GLU A 160 15.62 9.43 -16.81
C GLU A 160 15.86 8.80 -15.42
N PRO A 161 15.08 7.78 -15.01
CA PRO A 161 15.27 7.16 -13.71
C PRO A 161 16.57 6.35 -13.70
N SER A 162 17.31 6.40 -12.59
CA SER A 162 18.39 5.47 -12.32
C SER A 162 17.85 4.04 -12.18
N ASP A 163 18.72 3.06 -12.01
CA ASP A 163 18.29 1.68 -11.74
C ASP A 163 17.89 1.52 -10.27
N LEU A 164 16.76 2.15 -9.93
CA LEU A 164 16.24 2.18 -8.57
C LEU A 164 15.76 0.80 -8.13
N GLN A 165 16.24 0.37 -6.99
CA GLN A 165 15.70 -0.79 -6.29
C GLN A 165 14.36 -0.45 -5.62
N THR A 166 13.57 -1.47 -5.30
CA THR A 166 12.30 -1.29 -4.58
C THR A 166 12.46 -0.40 -3.35
N LEU A 167 11.61 0.62 -3.23
CA LEU A 167 11.63 1.64 -2.19
C LEU A 167 12.93 2.47 -2.14
N GLU A 168 13.68 2.53 -3.20
CA GLU A 168 14.77 3.49 -3.37
C GLU A 168 14.23 4.80 -3.94
N VAL A 169 14.80 5.92 -3.51
CA VAL A 169 14.37 7.28 -3.85
C VAL A 169 15.55 8.06 -4.40
N GLU A 170 15.35 8.81 -5.46
CA GLU A 170 16.29 9.79 -5.95
C GLU A 170 15.63 11.16 -6.11
N ASP A 171 16.39 12.22 -5.85
CA ASP A 171 15.96 13.60 -6.07
C ASP A 171 16.47 14.07 -7.41
N ARG A 172 15.62 14.76 -8.18
CA ARG A 172 15.92 15.28 -9.50
C ARG A 172 15.33 16.66 -9.72
N MET A 173 15.88 17.39 -10.66
CA MET A 173 15.24 18.58 -11.21
C MET A 173 14.46 18.21 -12.47
N TRP A 174 13.23 18.68 -12.57
CA TRP A 174 12.38 18.56 -13.74
C TRP A 174 11.56 19.84 -13.92
N ASN A 175 11.69 20.51 -15.08
CA ASN A 175 11.03 21.78 -15.37
C ASN A 175 11.13 22.79 -14.21
N ASP A 176 12.36 23.04 -13.75
CA ASP A 176 12.70 23.93 -12.63
C ASP A 176 12.12 23.53 -11.25
N ALA A 177 11.44 22.39 -11.15
CA ALA A 177 10.97 21.83 -9.89
C ALA A 177 11.91 20.76 -9.35
N ALA A 178 12.14 20.78 -8.05
CA ALA A 178 12.75 19.65 -7.36
C ALA A 178 11.68 18.56 -7.16
N ILE A 179 11.90 17.40 -7.73
CA ILE A 179 11.03 16.23 -7.59
C ILE A 179 11.78 15.09 -6.91
N SER A 180 11.06 14.21 -6.23
CA SER A 180 11.61 12.93 -5.76
C SER A 180 10.93 11.79 -6.52
N LEU A 181 11.74 10.93 -7.10
CA LEU A 181 11.27 9.71 -7.77
C LEU A 181 11.57 8.51 -6.90
N ALA A 182 10.54 7.81 -6.46
CA ALA A 182 10.67 6.59 -5.66
C ALA A 182 10.23 5.36 -6.46
N ARG A 183 10.97 4.26 -6.35
CA ARG A 183 10.54 2.98 -6.90
C ARG A 183 9.40 2.42 -6.06
N SER A 184 8.24 2.19 -6.69
CA SER A 184 7.08 1.60 -6.03
C SER A 184 7.38 0.17 -5.54
N PRO A 185 6.80 -0.28 -4.41
CA PRO A 185 6.94 -1.65 -3.96
C PRO A 185 6.33 -2.68 -4.92
N HIS A 186 5.54 -2.23 -5.88
CA HIS A 186 4.80 -3.08 -6.81
C HIS A 186 5.35 -3.05 -8.26
N GLY A 187 6.39 -2.29 -8.50
CA GLY A 187 7.09 -2.30 -9.78
C GLY A 187 7.00 -1.02 -10.61
N GLY A 188 6.11 -0.09 -10.24
CA GLY A 188 6.00 1.21 -10.86
C GLY A 188 6.85 2.29 -10.16
N TYR A 189 6.39 3.55 -10.19
CA TYR A 189 7.06 4.68 -9.56
C TYR A 189 6.07 5.56 -8.79
N MET A 190 6.58 6.23 -7.77
CA MET A 190 5.92 7.33 -7.07
C MET A 190 6.71 8.61 -7.34
N ILE A 191 6.05 9.67 -7.74
CA ILE A 191 6.65 10.97 -7.99
C ILE A 191 6.14 11.92 -6.93
N TRP A 192 7.04 12.46 -6.11
CA TRP A 192 6.72 13.51 -5.13
C TRP A 192 7.18 14.84 -5.67
N LEU A 193 6.30 15.83 -5.67
CA LEU A 193 6.56 17.12 -6.33
C LEU A 193 5.79 18.26 -5.67
N PRO A 194 6.24 19.55 -5.91
CA PRO A 194 5.49 20.71 -5.48
C PRO A 194 4.11 20.79 -6.16
N PRO A 195 3.06 21.25 -5.44
CA PRO A 195 1.69 21.33 -5.97
C PRO A 195 1.57 22.11 -7.29
N ASP A 196 2.31 23.21 -7.42
CA ASP A 196 2.26 24.10 -8.60
C ASP A 196 2.71 23.41 -9.90
N HIS A 197 3.42 22.28 -9.78
CA HIS A 197 3.90 21.49 -10.93
C HIS A 197 3.03 20.26 -11.21
N ALA A 198 1.98 20.03 -10.43
CA ALA A 198 1.14 18.84 -10.54
C ALA A 198 0.46 18.68 -11.89
N GLY A 199 -0.19 19.75 -12.38
CA GLY A 199 -0.88 19.73 -13.67
C GLY A 199 0.09 19.53 -14.83
N ILE A 200 1.23 20.24 -14.82
CA ILE A 200 2.26 20.11 -15.87
C ILE A 200 2.83 18.69 -15.89
N MET A 201 3.08 18.09 -14.71
CA MET A 201 3.57 16.71 -14.61
C MET A 201 2.52 15.72 -15.12
N TRP A 202 1.27 15.89 -14.71
CA TRP A 202 0.18 15.04 -15.15
C TRP A 202 0.01 15.06 -16.67
N ASP A 203 -0.07 16.26 -17.26
CA ASP A 203 -0.20 16.43 -18.71
C ASP A 203 1.02 15.89 -19.46
N GLY A 204 2.22 16.09 -18.90
CA GLY A 204 3.45 15.54 -19.45
C GLY A 204 3.46 14.01 -19.47
N LEU A 205 3.04 13.37 -18.39
CA LEU A 205 2.94 11.91 -18.29
C LEU A 205 1.85 11.35 -19.22
N ALA A 206 0.68 12.00 -19.29
CA ALA A 206 -0.40 11.61 -20.18
C ALA A 206 0.02 11.77 -21.65
N GLY A 207 0.65 12.89 -22.01
CA GLY A 207 1.21 13.13 -23.34
C GLY A 207 2.34 12.16 -23.72
N ALA A 208 3.05 11.63 -22.76
CA ALA A 208 4.06 10.57 -22.92
C ALA A 208 3.47 9.16 -23.02
N GLY A 209 2.14 9.00 -22.95
CA GLY A 209 1.43 7.75 -23.14
C GLY A 209 0.99 7.04 -21.85
N ALA A 210 1.02 7.72 -20.69
CA ALA A 210 0.34 7.21 -19.52
C ALA A 210 -1.17 7.45 -19.63
N THR A 211 -1.97 6.46 -19.25
CA THR A 211 -3.44 6.58 -19.18
C THR A 211 -3.87 6.87 -17.76
N PRO A 212 -4.71 7.88 -17.50
CA PRO A 212 -5.30 8.10 -16.20
C PRO A 212 -6.02 6.87 -15.68
N ALA A 213 -5.85 6.55 -14.38
CA ALA A 213 -6.51 5.44 -13.72
C ALA A 213 -7.18 5.90 -12.42
N GLY A 214 -8.46 5.56 -12.26
CA GLY A 214 -9.28 5.89 -11.11
C GLY A 214 -9.24 4.83 -10.00
N ALA A 215 -9.92 5.16 -8.91
CA ALA A 215 -9.96 4.34 -7.69
C ALA A 215 -10.47 2.91 -7.93
N GLU A 216 -11.45 2.73 -8.82
CA GLU A 216 -12.04 1.41 -9.09
C GLU A 216 -11.05 0.47 -9.79
N ALA A 217 -10.34 0.97 -10.80
CA ALA A 217 -9.30 0.18 -11.48
C ALA A 217 -8.10 -0.10 -10.56
N LEU A 218 -7.71 0.89 -9.73
CA LEU A 218 -6.65 0.71 -8.73
C LEU A 218 -7.01 -0.32 -7.66
N GLU A 219 -8.25 -0.34 -7.19
CA GLU A 219 -8.70 -1.32 -6.22
C GLU A 219 -8.74 -2.73 -6.82
N MET A 220 -9.23 -2.87 -8.05
CA MET A 220 -9.18 -4.13 -8.78
C MET A 220 -7.75 -4.62 -8.99
N TRP A 221 -6.85 -3.70 -9.39
CA TRP A 221 -5.42 -3.99 -9.56
C TRP A 221 -4.77 -4.43 -8.24
N ARG A 222 -5.07 -3.74 -7.13
CA ARG A 222 -4.58 -4.11 -5.80
C ARG A 222 -4.97 -5.53 -5.41
N ILE A 223 -6.26 -5.86 -5.57
CA ILE A 223 -6.78 -7.19 -5.25
C ILE A 223 -6.14 -8.26 -6.12
N ALA A 224 -6.06 -8.03 -7.42
CA ALA A 224 -5.40 -8.95 -8.36
C ALA A 224 -3.91 -9.14 -8.08
N SER A 225 -3.25 -8.10 -7.59
CA SER A 225 -1.84 -8.15 -7.15
C SER A 225 -1.65 -8.77 -5.77
N GLY A 226 -2.73 -9.13 -5.08
CA GLY A 226 -2.66 -9.76 -3.75
C GLY A 226 -2.17 -8.81 -2.64
N ILE A 227 -2.33 -7.50 -2.81
CA ILE A 227 -1.85 -6.49 -1.88
C ILE A 227 -2.90 -6.25 -0.80
N PRO A 228 -2.62 -6.58 0.48
CA PRO A 228 -3.56 -6.29 1.57
C PRO A 228 -3.61 -4.79 1.86
N ARG A 229 -4.77 -4.32 2.35
CA ARG A 229 -5.01 -2.95 2.79
C ARG A 229 -5.33 -2.91 4.27
N TYR A 230 -4.67 -2.01 5.00
CA TYR A 230 -4.98 -1.80 6.40
C TYR A 230 -6.39 -1.20 6.57
N GLY A 231 -7.09 -1.65 7.61
CA GLY A 231 -8.48 -1.29 7.87
C GLY A 231 -9.52 -2.15 7.12
N VAL A 232 -9.07 -2.89 6.10
CA VAL A 232 -9.92 -3.82 5.33
C VAL A 232 -9.38 -5.25 5.46
N ASP A 233 -8.21 -5.50 4.90
CA ASP A 233 -7.59 -6.83 4.90
C ASP A 233 -6.71 -7.05 6.13
N ILE A 234 -6.01 -6.01 6.59
CA ILE A 234 -5.23 -6.05 7.83
C ILE A 234 -5.96 -5.20 8.87
N ARG A 235 -6.33 -5.79 9.99
CA ARG A 235 -7.11 -5.16 11.06
C ARG A 235 -6.39 -5.28 12.40
N GLU A 236 -6.84 -4.49 13.39
CA GLU A 236 -6.22 -4.44 14.73
C GLU A 236 -6.20 -5.76 15.50
N ARG A 237 -6.93 -6.75 15.05
CA ARG A 237 -6.91 -8.12 15.62
C ARG A 237 -5.88 -9.03 14.97
N ASP A 238 -5.26 -8.59 13.87
CA ASP A 238 -4.38 -9.43 13.08
C ASP A 238 -2.93 -9.32 13.58
N LEU A 239 -2.23 -10.45 13.51
CA LEU A 239 -0.82 -10.53 13.82
C LEU A 239 0.01 -10.32 12.53
N PRO A 240 1.17 -9.67 12.60
CA PRO A 240 2.01 -9.41 11.43
C PRO A 240 2.29 -10.66 10.57
N GLN A 241 2.55 -11.80 11.22
CA GLN A 241 2.87 -13.05 10.51
C GLN A 241 1.65 -13.67 9.80
N GLU A 242 0.42 -13.29 10.16
CA GLU A 242 -0.79 -13.74 9.49
C GLU A 242 -1.01 -13.04 8.16
N THR A 243 -0.48 -11.80 8.02
CA THR A 243 -0.80 -10.88 6.91
C THR A 243 -0.13 -11.23 5.58
N GLY A 244 0.80 -12.16 5.55
CA GLY A 244 1.62 -12.45 4.37
C GLY A 244 2.69 -11.39 4.05
N GLN A 245 2.83 -10.34 4.89
CA GLN A 245 3.75 -9.22 4.65
C GLN A 245 5.08 -9.41 5.39
N GLY A 246 5.78 -10.49 5.08
CA GLY A 246 7.05 -10.84 5.73
C GLY A 246 8.13 -9.76 5.60
N GLN A 247 8.12 -8.98 4.51
CA GLN A 247 9.03 -7.85 4.28
C GLN A 247 8.85 -6.70 5.28
N ALA A 248 7.72 -6.64 6.00
CA ALA A 248 7.51 -5.65 7.06
C ALA A 248 8.22 -5.99 8.37
N LEU A 249 8.77 -7.21 8.51
CA LEU A 249 9.35 -7.72 9.74
C LEU A 249 10.86 -7.87 9.61
N ASN A 250 11.60 -7.27 10.55
CA ASN A 250 13.02 -7.51 10.70
C ASN A 250 13.30 -8.21 12.05
N PHE A 251 13.85 -9.40 11.99
CA PHE A 251 14.11 -10.25 13.16
C PHE A 251 15.50 -10.08 13.77
N THR A 252 16.34 -9.24 13.18
CA THR A 252 17.73 -9.01 13.66
C THR A 252 17.94 -7.62 14.24
N LYS A 253 16.93 -6.74 14.14
CA LYS A 253 16.96 -5.41 14.75
C LYS A 253 16.82 -5.49 16.28
N GLY A 254 17.11 -4.37 16.96
CA GLY A 254 16.89 -4.21 18.41
C GLY A 254 15.41 -4.19 18.80
N CYS A 255 15.15 -3.97 20.09
CA CYS A 255 13.80 -4.01 20.66
C CYS A 255 12.84 -2.99 20.03
N TYR A 256 11.56 -3.40 19.91
CA TYR A 256 10.45 -2.56 19.49
C TYR A 256 9.14 -3.01 20.17
N ILE A 257 8.10 -2.16 20.12
CA ILE A 257 6.80 -2.45 20.75
C ILE A 257 6.16 -3.68 20.11
N GLY A 258 5.74 -4.66 20.94
CA GLY A 258 5.09 -5.89 20.49
C GLY A 258 6.04 -7.01 20.04
N GLN A 259 7.35 -6.78 20.07
CA GLN A 259 8.36 -7.75 19.60
C GLN A 259 8.27 -9.11 20.30
N GLU A 260 7.96 -9.15 21.59
CA GLU A 260 7.92 -10.42 22.35
C GLU A 260 6.96 -11.44 21.72
N ILE A 261 5.79 -10.97 21.30
CA ILE A 261 4.78 -11.83 20.66
C ILE A 261 5.24 -12.26 19.26
N VAL A 262 5.82 -11.34 18.49
CA VAL A 262 6.36 -11.63 17.15
C VAL A 262 7.46 -12.70 17.22
N GLU A 263 8.41 -12.57 18.15
CA GLU A 263 9.48 -13.55 18.35
C GLU A 263 8.97 -14.88 18.90
N ARG A 264 7.98 -14.87 19.81
CA ARG A 264 7.35 -16.08 20.32
C ARG A 264 6.67 -16.89 19.22
N ILE A 265 5.97 -16.22 18.30
CA ILE A 265 5.34 -16.87 17.14
C ILE A 265 6.41 -17.44 16.22
N ARG A 266 7.46 -16.70 15.93
CA ARG A 266 8.60 -17.15 15.13
C ARG A 266 9.25 -18.41 15.71
N SER A 267 9.51 -18.43 17.01
CA SER A 267 10.20 -19.54 17.69
C SER A 267 9.34 -20.79 17.85
N ARG A 268 8.01 -20.62 17.99
CA ARG A 268 7.04 -21.74 18.17
C ARG A 268 6.44 -22.25 16.87
N GLY A 269 6.72 -21.62 15.77
CA GLY A 269 6.63 -22.21 14.45
C GLY A 269 5.41 -21.93 13.61
N ALA A 270 4.26 -21.39 14.06
CA ALA A 270 3.18 -21.12 13.10
C ALA A 270 2.03 -20.26 13.64
N VAL A 271 1.56 -19.36 12.80
CA VAL A 271 0.22 -18.75 12.93
C VAL A 271 -0.85 -19.77 12.55
N HIS A 272 -2.03 -19.63 13.13
CA HIS A 272 -3.16 -20.53 12.88
C HIS A 272 -3.84 -20.27 11.53
N ARG A 273 -3.75 -19.04 11.01
CA ARG A 273 -4.34 -18.60 9.75
C ARG A 273 -3.34 -17.77 8.95
N CYS A 274 -3.55 -17.71 7.65
CA CYS A 274 -2.72 -16.90 6.74
C CYS A 274 -3.61 -16.14 5.77
N PHE A 275 -3.15 -14.95 5.39
CA PHE A 275 -3.71 -14.19 4.29
C PHE A 275 -3.45 -14.93 2.98
N THR A 276 -4.50 -15.07 2.15
CA THR A 276 -4.44 -15.86 0.92
C THR A 276 -5.43 -15.33 -0.12
N GLY A 277 -5.31 -15.82 -1.36
CA GLY A 277 -6.22 -15.55 -2.45
C GLY A 277 -7.28 -16.62 -2.64
N PHE A 278 -8.39 -16.25 -3.25
CA PHE A 278 -9.47 -17.15 -3.66
C PHE A 278 -9.86 -16.87 -5.11
N ARG A 279 -9.97 -17.91 -5.93
CA ARG A 279 -10.54 -17.87 -7.28
C ARG A 279 -11.91 -18.51 -7.23
N PHE A 280 -12.95 -17.73 -7.54
CA PHE A 280 -14.33 -18.23 -7.52
C PHE A 280 -14.69 -18.87 -8.86
N ASP A 281 -15.50 -19.94 -8.82
CA ASP A 281 -15.94 -20.67 -10.02
C ASP A 281 -16.93 -19.89 -10.87
N GLY A 282 -17.55 -18.86 -10.32
CA GLY A 282 -18.55 -18.02 -11.02
C GLY A 282 -18.16 -16.52 -11.01
N PRO A 283 -18.94 -15.70 -11.73
CA PRO A 283 -18.69 -14.26 -11.83
C PRO A 283 -19.19 -13.47 -10.60
N THR A 284 -19.93 -14.11 -9.70
CA THR A 284 -20.51 -13.45 -8.52
C THR A 284 -19.82 -13.95 -7.27
N PRO A 285 -18.82 -13.22 -6.72
CA PRO A 285 -18.17 -13.60 -5.47
C PRO A 285 -19.12 -13.32 -4.29
N PRO A 286 -18.94 -14.00 -3.14
CA PRO A 286 -19.60 -13.62 -1.92
C PRO A 286 -19.15 -12.23 -1.47
N PRO A 287 -19.97 -11.45 -0.74
CA PRO A 287 -19.58 -10.13 -0.28
C PRO A 287 -18.38 -10.22 0.69
N PRO A 288 -17.61 -9.11 0.84
CA PRO A 288 -16.63 -9.01 1.91
C PRO A 288 -17.24 -9.32 3.28
N GLU A 289 -16.43 -9.79 4.23
CA GLU A 289 -16.80 -10.25 5.57
C GLU A 289 -17.58 -11.60 5.61
N THR A 290 -17.83 -12.22 4.44
CA THR A 290 -18.39 -13.58 4.42
C THR A 290 -17.44 -14.54 5.11
N LYS A 291 -18.00 -15.27 6.09
CA LYS A 291 -17.27 -16.31 6.83
C LYS A 291 -17.10 -17.57 6.00
N ILE A 292 -15.95 -18.19 6.14
CA ILE A 292 -15.64 -19.49 5.57
C ILE A 292 -15.86 -20.51 6.67
N GLU A 293 -16.83 -21.40 6.46
CA GLU A 293 -17.21 -22.38 7.47
C GLU A 293 -17.19 -23.79 6.91
N ARG A 294 -16.87 -24.75 7.76
CA ARG A 294 -17.01 -26.19 7.48
C ARG A 294 -17.52 -26.89 8.74
N GLU A 295 -18.63 -27.61 8.62
CA GLU A 295 -19.26 -28.36 9.74
C GLU A 295 -19.52 -27.48 10.97
N GLY A 296 -20.00 -26.23 10.76
CA GLY A 296 -20.30 -25.28 11.82
C GLY A 296 -19.06 -24.62 12.48
N ARG A 297 -17.86 -24.85 11.95
CA ARG A 297 -16.62 -24.27 12.47
C ARG A 297 -16.12 -23.18 11.51
N GLU A 298 -15.82 -22.00 12.04
CA GLU A 298 -15.21 -20.89 11.29
C GLU A 298 -13.75 -21.24 10.94
N LEU A 299 -13.46 -21.26 9.64
CA LEU A 299 -12.13 -21.52 9.07
C LEU A 299 -11.46 -20.27 8.51
N GLY A 300 -12.21 -19.17 8.31
CA GLY A 300 -11.68 -17.97 7.74
C GLY A 300 -12.74 -16.94 7.37
N GLU A 301 -12.33 -15.96 6.60
CA GLU A 301 -13.20 -14.90 6.09
C GLU A 301 -12.66 -14.27 4.82
N ILE A 302 -13.54 -13.78 3.96
CA ILE A 302 -13.21 -12.94 2.81
C ILE A 302 -13.12 -11.48 3.29
N THR A 303 -12.10 -10.76 2.84
CA THR A 303 -11.91 -9.34 3.19
C THR A 303 -12.06 -8.41 2.02
N SER A 304 -11.65 -8.82 0.83
CA SER A 304 -11.78 -8.04 -0.42
C SER A 304 -12.17 -8.95 -1.56
N VAL A 305 -12.95 -8.42 -2.52
CA VAL A 305 -13.36 -9.14 -3.74
C VAL A 305 -13.30 -8.23 -4.95
N ALA A 306 -13.04 -8.80 -6.11
CA ALA A 306 -13.11 -8.12 -7.39
C ALA A 306 -13.64 -9.07 -8.48
N VAL A 307 -14.37 -8.49 -9.43
CA VAL A 307 -14.76 -9.17 -10.67
C VAL A 307 -13.92 -8.54 -11.78
N LEU A 308 -13.06 -9.34 -12.37
CA LEU A 308 -12.17 -8.89 -13.44
C LEU A 308 -12.93 -8.69 -14.75
N PRO A 309 -12.42 -7.89 -15.70
CA PRO A 309 -13.04 -7.72 -17.02
C PRO A 309 -13.25 -9.03 -17.80
N SER A 310 -12.47 -10.05 -17.49
CA SER A 310 -12.64 -11.40 -18.03
C SER A 310 -13.87 -12.15 -17.50
N GLY A 311 -14.61 -11.57 -16.56
CA GLY A 311 -15.71 -12.22 -15.86
C GLY A 311 -15.28 -13.13 -14.71
N ARG A 312 -13.98 -13.26 -14.45
CA ARG A 312 -13.46 -14.05 -13.30
C ARG A 312 -13.60 -13.26 -12.01
N ALA A 313 -14.15 -13.89 -11.00
CA ALA A 313 -14.19 -13.34 -9.65
C ALA A 313 -13.00 -13.85 -8.82
N ILE A 314 -12.39 -12.94 -8.07
CA ILE A 314 -11.27 -13.21 -7.16
C ILE A 314 -11.55 -12.57 -5.80
N GLY A 315 -10.90 -13.07 -4.77
CA GLY A 315 -11.00 -12.50 -3.44
C GLY A 315 -9.70 -12.66 -2.64
N LEU A 316 -9.56 -11.81 -1.64
CA LEU A 316 -8.52 -11.87 -0.62
C LEU A 316 -9.17 -12.17 0.73
N GLY A 317 -8.43 -12.80 1.62
CA GLY A 317 -8.93 -13.06 2.96
C GLY A 317 -8.00 -13.93 3.77
N TYR A 318 -8.50 -14.37 4.91
CA TYR A 318 -7.77 -15.24 5.83
C TYR A 318 -8.34 -16.64 5.82
N LEU A 319 -7.45 -17.62 5.83
CA LEU A 319 -7.82 -19.04 5.92
C LEU A 319 -6.96 -19.74 6.96
N ARG A 320 -7.58 -20.56 7.81
CA ARG A 320 -6.87 -21.42 8.74
C ARG A 320 -6.12 -22.50 7.97
N ARG A 321 -4.90 -22.80 8.40
CA ARG A 321 -4.04 -23.80 7.75
C ARG A 321 -4.67 -25.19 7.64
N GLU A 322 -5.50 -25.57 8.61
CA GLU A 322 -6.23 -26.85 8.61
C GLU A 322 -7.30 -26.95 7.52
N ALA A 323 -7.72 -25.82 6.94
CA ALA A 323 -8.71 -25.80 5.86
C ALA A 323 -8.11 -26.19 4.49
N GLY A 324 -6.80 -26.16 4.36
CA GLY A 324 -6.04 -26.46 3.16
C GLY A 324 -5.20 -25.26 2.68
N GLY A 325 -4.24 -25.55 1.80
CA GLY A 325 -3.39 -24.57 1.15
C GLY A 325 -3.80 -24.31 -0.30
N ALA A 326 -2.91 -23.65 -1.07
CA ALA A 326 -3.11 -23.39 -2.50
C ALA A 326 -3.51 -24.66 -3.27
N GLY A 327 -4.51 -24.53 -4.13
CA GLY A 327 -5.14 -25.63 -4.87
C GLY A 327 -6.29 -26.32 -4.14
N ALA A 328 -6.53 -26.06 -2.85
CA ALA A 328 -7.68 -26.64 -2.14
C ALA A 328 -8.99 -26.00 -2.60
N ASN A 329 -10.02 -26.83 -2.76
CA ASN A 329 -11.37 -26.37 -3.04
C ASN A 329 -12.13 -26.12 -1.72
N ILE A 330 -12.85 -25.02 -1.67
CA ILE A 330 -13.57 -24.59 -0.48
C ILE A 330 -14.92 -23.97 -0.89
N ASP A 331 -15.95 -24.13 -0.08
CA ASP A 331 -17.22 -23.42 -0.23
C ASP A 331 -17.19 -22.15 0.64
N ILE A 332 -17.62 -21.04 0.09
CA ILE A 332 -17.65 -19.73 0.76
C ILE A 332 -19.01 -19.11 0.52
N GLY A 333 -19.90 -19.19 1.50
CA GLY A 333 -21.24 -18.64 1.39
C GLY A 333 -22.08 -19.27 0.25
N GLY A 334 -21.85 -20.54 -0.06
CA GLY A 334 -22.52 -21.26 -1.16
C GLY A 334 -21.86 -21.08 -2.53
N VAL A 335 -20.71 -20.36 -2.59
CA VAL A 335 -19.92 -20.19 -3.82
C VAL A 335 -18.65 -21.02 -3.72
N ARG A 336 -18.43 -21.90 -4.69
CA ARG A 336 -17.19 -22.68 -4.75
C ARG A 336 -16.01 -21.80 -5.13
N ALA A 337 -14.88 -21.99 -4.44
CA ALA A 337 -13.63 -21.28 -4.71
C ALA A 337 -12.44 -22.24 -4.60
N THR A 338 -11.37 -21.91 -5.30
CA THR A 338 -10.05 -22.53 -5.14
C THR A 338 -9.12 -21.58 -4.41
N VAL A 339 -8.48 -22.04 -3.34
CA VAL A 339 -7.44 -21.30 -2.63
C VAL A 339 -6.24 -21.05 -3.55
N SER A 340 -5.72 -19.84 -3.57
CA SER A 340 -4.68 -19.41 -4.50
C SER A 340 -3.51 -18.78 -3.77
N GLU A 341 -2.29 -19.02 -4.24
CA GLU A 341 -1.13 -18.21 -3.85
C GLU A 341 -1.28 -16.77 -4.33
N LEU A 342 -0.63 -15.85 -3.65
CA LEU A 342 -0.55 -14.43 -3.99
C LEU A 342 0.89 -14.06 -4.41
N PRO A 343 1.07 -13.17 -5.39
CA PRO A 343 0.01 -12.58 -6.24
C PRO A 343 -0.70 -13.61 -7.09
N PHE A 344 -1.95 -13.32 -7.46
CA PHE A 344 -2.60 -14.16 -8.48
C PHE A 344 -1.75 -14.13 -9.74
N GLY A 345 -1.28 -15.24 -10.25
CA GLY A 345 -0.59 -15.30 -11.53
C GLY A 345 -1.41 -14.66 -12.66
N LEU A 346 -0.88 -14.63 -13.88
CA LEU A 346 -1.52 -13.98 -15.04
C LEU A 346 -3.03 -14.29 -15.08
N LEU A 347 -3.81 -13.26 -14.86
CA LEU A 347 -5.29 -13.29 -14.81
C LEU A 347 -5.87 -12.83 -16.14
#